data_e25718bd3debc499d07c8bf4da1b5315
#
_entry.id   e25718bd3debc499d07c8bf4da1b5315
#
_cell.length_a   1.000
_cell.length_b   1.000
_cell.length_c   1.000
_cell.angle_alpha   90.00
_cell.angle_beta   90.00
_cell.angle_gamma   90.00
#
_symmetry.space_group_name_H-M   'P 1'
#
loop_
_entity.id
_entity.type
_entity.pdbx_description
1 polymer ?
#
loop_
_entity_poly.entity_id
_entity_poly.type
_entity_poly.pdbx_seq_one_letter_code
_entity_poly.pdbx_strand_id
1 'polypeptide(L)'
;IIGEQRRSPGATGGFTALLNDIRLACKRIAYLVGKGALAGALGPAGTANAHGEQQMKLDVLANEIFLRTNEWGGHLAGMVSEELEQPYRIPAEYPRGRYLLAFDPLDGSSNIDVNVPVGSIFSVLRCPEGVEDPDERAFLQPGSRQVCAGYAIYGPTTMLVLTFGRGVHGFTLD
;
A
#
# COMPACT_ATOMS: atom_id res chain seq x y z
N ILE A 1 0.13 12.83 12.24
CA ILE A 1 -1.05 11.93 12.26
C ILE A 1 -1.88 12.19 13.51
N ILE A 2 -1.36 11.99 14.72
CA ILE A 2 -2.12 12.19 15.99
C ILE A 2 -2.69 13.61 16.10
N GLY A 3 -1.96 14.65 15.68
CA GLY A 3 -2.43 16.03 15.66
C GLY A 3 -3.61 16.26 14.71
N GLU A 4 -3.60 15.65 13.53
CA GLU A 4 -4.71 15.70 12.56
C GLU A 4 -5.91 14.88 13.04
N GLN A 5 -5.68 13.74 13.65
CA GLN A 5 -6.75 12.93 14.25
C GLN A 5 -7.52 13.69 15.33
N ARG A 6 -6.82 14.43 16.21
CA ARG A 6 -7.46 15.25 17.26
C ARG A 6 -8.33 16.38 16.72
N ARG A 7 -8.11 16.81 15.47
CA ARG A 7 -8.89 17.85 14.79
C ARG A 7 -10.13 17.31 14.07
N SER A 8 -10.28 15.99 13.99
CA SER A 8 -11.38 15.34 13.28
C SER A 8 -12.40 14.79 14.26
N PRO A 9 -13.60 15.41 14.40
CA PRO A 9 -14.68 14.87 15.23
C PRO A 9 -15.01 13.43 14.80
N GLY A 10 -15.11 12.51 15.77
CA GLY A 10 -15.41 11.10 15.50
C GLY A 10 -14.22 10.24 15.06
N ALA A 11 -13.00 10.73 15.19
CA ALA A 11 -11.80 9.94 14.93
C ALA A 11 -11.65 8.80 15.96
N THR A 12 -11.69 7.54 15.50
CA THR A 12 -11.62 6.33 16.33
C THR A 12 -10.21 5.75 16.48
N GLY A 13 -9.20 6.35 15.84
CA GLY A 13 -7.85 5.78 15.79
C GLY A 13 -7.61 4.80 14.63
N GLY A 14 -8.66 4.26 14.01
CA GLY A 14 -8.54 3.26 12.94
C GLY A 14 -7.73 3.73 11.74
N PHE A 15 -7.85 4.99 11.35
CA PHE A 15 -7.02 5.54 10.27
C PHE A 15 -5.54 5.63 10.65
N THR A 16 -5.23 6.01 11.88
CA THR A 16 -3.83 6.04 12.36
C THR A 16 -3.24 4.63 12.42
N ALA A 17 -4.03 3.64 12.83
CA ALA A 17 -3.61 2.25 12.84
C ALA A 17 -3.34 1.74 11.42
N LEU A 18 -4.25 1.98 10.46
CA LEU A 18 -4.05 1.66 9.05
C LEU A 18 -2.75 2.25 8.49
N LEU A 19 -2.47 3.52 8.78
CA LEU A 19 -1.21 4.15 8.34
C LEU A 19 0.03 3.52 8.97
N ASN A 20 -0.08 3.02 10.21
CA ASN A 20 1.01 2.26 10.82
C ASN A 20 1.23 0.91 10.13
N ASP A 21 0.17 0.24 9.70
CA ASP A 21 0.26 -1.01 8.94
C ASP A 21 0.90 -0.77 7.56
N ILE A 22 0.46 0.27 6.82
CA ILE A 22 1.09 0.68 5.55
C ILE A 22 2.56 1.00 5.75
N ARG A 23 2.91 1.79 6.79
CA ARG A 23 4.29 2.11 7.13
C ARG A 23 5.10 0.84 7.42
N LEU A 24 4.53 -0.13 8.12
CA LEU A 24 5.18 -1.40 8.41
C LEU A 24 5.44 -2.20 7.12
N ALA A 25 4.47 -2.24 6.20
CA ALA A 25 4.66 -2.86 4.89
C ALA A 25 5.84 -2.21 4.14
N CYS A 26 5.86 -0.88 4.05
CA CYS A 26 6.97 -0.14 3.42
C CYS A 26 8.33 -0.42 4.08
N LYS A 27 8.40 -0.53 5.41
CA LYS A 27 9.66 -0.88 6.12
C LYS A 27 10.15 -2.28 5.76
N ARG A 28 9.24 -3.25 5.65
CA ARG A 28 9.58 -4.63 5.25
C ARG A 28 10.07 -4.69 3.81
N ILE A 29 9.44 -3.95 2.91
CA ILE A 29 9.86 -3.86 1.50
C ILE A 29 11.23 -3.16 1.41
N ALA A 30 11.44 -2.04 2.11
CA ALA A 30 12.73 -1.35 2.17
C ALA A 30 13.86 -2.30 2.58
N TYR A 31 13.61 -3.16 3.56
CA TYR A 31 14.58 -4.18 3.99
C TYR A 31 14.88 -5.20 2.89
N LEU A 32 13.88 -5.66 2.14
CA LEU A 32 14.06 -6.60 1.04
C LEU A 32 14.80 -5.96 -0.14
N VAL A 33 14.41 -4.75 -0.53
CA VAL A 33 15.08 -3.97 -1.58
C VAL A 33 16.54 -3.77 -1.25
N GLY A 34 16.84 -3.36 -0.01
CA GLY A 34 18.23 -3.16 0.45
C GLY A 34 19.08 -4.43 0.50
N LYS A 35 18.46 -5.62 0.52
CA LYS A 35 19.18 -6.90 0.42
C LYS A 35 19.36 -7.40 -1.01
N GLY A 36 18.52 -6.99 -1.94
CA GLY A 36 18.62 -7.34 -3.36
C GLY A 36 18.84 -8.84 -3.59
N ALA A 37 19.92 -9.19 -4.27
CA ALA A 37 20.29 -10.58 -4.59
C ALA A 37 20.43 -11.48 -3.35
N LEU A 38 20.87 -10.94 -2.21
CA LEU A 38 21.03 -11.70 -0.97
C LEU A 38 19.72 -12.21 -0.39
N ALA A 39 18.60 -11.56 -0.73
CA ALA A 39 17.27 -12.01 -0.34
C ALA A 39 16.69 -13.07 -1.31
N GLY A 40 17.40 -13.40 -2.40
CA GLY A 40 16.87 -14.27 -3.48
C GLY A 40 15.73 -13.62 -4.27
N ALA A 41 15.54 -12.31 -4.12
CA ALA A 41 14.38 -11.57 -4.61
C ALA A 41 14.60 -10.95 -6.00
N LEU A 42 15.77 -11.11 -6.62
CA LEU A 42 16.04 -10.61 -7.96
C LEU A 42 15.62 -11.58 -9.06
N GLY A 43 15.40 -11.03 -10.25
CA GLY A 43 15.04 -11.75 -11.46
C GLY A 43 13.53 -11.97 -11.63
N PRO A 44 13.11 -12.49 -12.80
CA PRO A 44 11.72 -12.67 -13.15
C PRO A 44 11.03 -13.71 -12.26
N ALA A 45 9.76 -13.48 -11.96
CA ALA A 45 8.91 -14.41 -11.22
C ALA A 45 8.38 -15.56 -12.09
N GLY A 46 8.33 -15.35 -13.43
CA GLY A 46 7.71 -16.28 -14.37
C GLY A 46 6.19 -16.08 -14.51
N THR A 47 5.65 -15.04 -13.91
CA THR A 47 4.24 -14.61 -13.96
C THR A 47 4.11 -13.22 -14.57
N ALA A 48 2.88 -12.83 -14.93
CA ALA A 48 2.56 -11.47 -15.39
C ALA A 48 1.57 -10.81 -14.43
N ASN A 49 1.60 -9.46 -14.33
CA ASN A 49 0.64 -8.67 -13.56
C ASN A 49 -0.68 -8.49 -14.33
N ALA A 50 -1.62 -7.75 -13.73
CA ALA A 50 -2.93 -7.46 -14.32
C ALA A 50 -2.87 -6.74 -15.68
N HIS A 51 -1.77 -6.06 -15.96
CA HIS A 51 -1.52 -5.35 -17.23
C HIS A 51 -0.75 -6.19 -18.27
N GLY A 52 -0.42 -7.45 -17.94
CA GLY A 52 0.33 -8.35 -18.82
C GLY A 52 1.85 -8.10 -18.82
N GLU A 53 2.36 -7.30 -17.90
CA GLU A 53 3.79 -7.07 -17.72
C GLU A 53 4.44 -8.19 -16.92
N GLN A 54 5.68 -8.53 -17.26
CA GLN A 54 6.42 -9.58 -16.55
C GLN A 54 6.73 -9.14 -15.11
N GLN A 55 6.19 -9.87 -14.14
CA GLN A 55 6.46 -9.64 -12.73
C GLN A 55 7.90 -10.03 -12.36
N MET A 56 8.56 -9.20 -11.57
CA MET A 56 9.79 -9.56 -10.88
C MET A 56 9.45 -10.29 -9.56
N LYS A 57 10.34 -11.12 -9.06
CA LYS A 57 10.13 -11.79 -7.77
C LYS A 57 9.87 -10.82 -6.62
N LEU A 58 10.47 -9.64 -6.69
CA LEU A 58 10.30 -8.63 -5.66
C LEU A 58 8.91 -8.00 -5.71
N ASP A 59 8.27 -7.90 -6.89
CA ASP A 59 6.87 -7.43 -7.02
C ASP A 59 5.92 -8.37 -6.28
N VAL A 60 6.05 -9.66 -6.53
CA VAL A 60 5.23 -10.69 -5.87
C VAL A 60 5.41 -10.65 -4.36
N LEU A 61 6.64 -10.56 -3.88
CA LEU A 61 6.94 -10.47 -2.44
C LEU A 61 6.42 -9.17 -1.82
N ALA A 62 6.59 -8.05 -2.51
CA ALA A 62 6.11 -6.75 -2.05
C ALA A 62 4.58 -6.71 -1.97
N ASN A 63 3.91 -7.27 -2.99
CA ASN A 63 2.45 -7.42 -3.00
C ASN A 63 1.97 -8.26 -1.82
N GLU A 64 2.57 -9.41 -1.59
CA GLU A 64 2.21 -10.27 -0.44
C GLU A 64 2.43 -9.54 0.90
N ILE A 65 3.52 -8.80 1.05
CA ILE A 65 3.78 -8.00 2.26
C ILE A 65 2.68 -6.95 2.47
N PHE A 66 2.26 -6.22 1.43
CA PHE A 66 1.18 -5.24 1.55
C PHE A 66 -0.12 -5.90 1.97
N LEU A 67 -0.53 -6.98 1.30
CA LEU A 67 -1.76 -7.70 1.61
C LEU A 67 -1.75 -8.21 3.05
N ARG A 68 -0.74 -9.03 3.41
CA ARG A 68 -0.63 -9.68 4.73
C ARG A 68 -0.47 -8.71 5.89
N THR A 69 0.16 -7.54 5.65
CA THR A 69 0.35 -6.55 6.71
C THR A 69 -0.93 -5.78 7.00
N ASN A 70 -1.83 -5.63 6.00
CA ASN A 70 -3.00 -4.76 6.10
C ASN A 70 -4.34 -5.52 6.25
N GLU A 71 -4.41 -6.83 5.98
CA GLU A 71 -5.68 -7.59 5.95
C GLU A 71 -6.32 -7.83 7.32
N TRP A 72 -5.53 -7.94 8.39
CA TRP A 72 -5.98 -8.42 9.70
C TRP A 72 -6.39 -7.32 10.69
N GLY A 73 -5.98 -6.06 10.43
CA GLY A 73 -6.12 -4.95 11.39
C GLY A 73 -7.55 -4.44 11.60
N GLY A 74 -8.54 -4.91 10.84
CA GLY A 74 -9.94 -4.46 10.97
C GLY A 74 -10.18 -3.02 10.48
N HIS A 75 -9.30 -2.47 9.68
CA HIS A 75 -9.39 -1.09 9.19
C HIS A 75 -9.88 -1.02 7.75
N LEU A 76 -9.65 -2.07 6.97
CA LEU A 76 -9.98 -2.17 5.56
C LEU A 76 -11.25 -2.98 5.29
N ALA A 77 -12.03 -2.54 4.31
CA ALA A 77 -13.11 -3.30 3.71
C ALA A 77 -12.61 -4.12 2.51
N GLY A 78 -11.58 -3.65 1.81
CA GLY A 78 -10.96 -4.32 0.68
C GLY A 78 -9.71 -3.59 0.20
N MET A 79 -8.96 -4.25 -0.69
CA MET A 79 -7.74 -3.71 -1.30
C MET A 79 -7.76 -3.93 -2.81
N VAL A 80 -7.09 -3.05 -3.57
CA VAL A 80 -6.72 -3.28 -4.96
C VAL A 80 -5.23 -3.06 -5.11
N SER A 81 -4.59 -3.94 -5.85
CA SER A 81 -3.16 -3.88 -6.15
C SER A 81 -2.98 -3.87 -7.67
N GLU A 82 -1.96 -3.18 -8.14
CA GLU A 82 -1.54 -3.25 -9.55
C GLU A 82 -1.21 -4.68 -9.98
N GLU A 83 -0.73 -5.50 -9.03
CA GLU A 83 -0.33 -6.89 -9.26
C GLU A 83 -1.49 -7.90 -9.34
N LEU A 84 -2.74 -7.47 -9.05
CA LEU A 84 -3.92 -8.33 -9.01
C LEU A 84 -4.99 -7.89 -10.02
N GLU A 85 -5.53 -8.83 -10.77
CA GLU A 85 -6.64 -8.58 -11.70
C GLU A 85 -7.96 -8.23 -11.00
N GLN A 86 -8.14 -8.70 -9.77
CA GLN A 86 -9.39 -8.53 -9.02
C GLN A 86 -9.11 -7.91 -7.64
N PRO A 87 -10.07 -7.14 -7.09
CA PRO A 87 -9.97 -6.65 -5.73
C PRO A 87 -9.70 -7.78 -4.73
N TYR A 88 -8.77 -7.55 -3.84
CA TYR A 88 -8.47 -8.46 -2.73
C TYR A 88 -9.52 -8.30 -1.64
N ARG A 89 -10.26 -9.36 -1.38
CA ARG A 89 -11.26 -9.43 -0.32
C ARG A 89 -10.59 -9.73 1.01
N ILE A 90 -10.96 -8.97 2.03
CA ILE A 90 -10.50 -9.27 3.38
C ILE A 90 -11.03 -10.65 3.79
N PRO A 91 -10.16 -11.58 4.21
CA PRO A 91 -10.57 -12.91 4.66
C PRO A 91 -11.65 -12.86 5.76
N ALA A 92 -12.57 -13.81 5.73
CA ALA A 92 -13.75 -13.81 6.62
C ALA A 92 -13.41 -13.92 8.11
N GLU A 93 -12.24 -14.48 8.43
CA GLU A 93 -11.71 -14.57 9.80
C GLU A 93 -11.25 -13.22 10.37
N TYR A 94 -11.06 -12.19 9.53
CA TYR A 94 -10.63 -10.88 9.98
C TYR A 94 -11.78 -9.87 9.98
N PRO A 95 -11.80 -8.96 10.96
CA PRO A 95 -12.80 -7.91 10.98
C PRO A 95 -12.62 -6.95 9.80
N ARG A 96 -13.72 -6.47 9.24
CA ARG A 96 -13.72 -5.47 8.16
C ARG A 96 -13.88 -4.07 8.72
N GLY A 97 -13.23 -3.11 8.08
CA GLY A 97 -13.27 -1.70 8.43
C GLY A 97 -13.97 -0.84 7.40
N ARG A 98 -13.72 0.46 7.47
CA ARG A 98 -14.40 1.47 6.65
C ARG A 98 -13.52 2.08 5.56
N TYR A 99 -12.31 1.58 5.37
CA TYR A 99 -11.38 2.13 4.38
C TYR A 99 -11.13 1.14 3.25
N LEU A 100 -10.77 1.67 2.09
CA LEU A 100 -10.27 0.95 0.94
C LEU A 100 -8.82 1.37 0.72
N LEU A 101 -7.97 0.43 0.36
CA LEU A 101 -6.56 0.68 0.06
C LEU A 101 -6.29 0.30 -1.40
N ALA A 102 -5.88 1.27 -2.21
CA ALA A 102 -5.35 1.05 -3.54
C ALA A 102 -3.83 1.26 -3.50
N PHE A 103 -3.06 0.35 -4.10
CA PHE A 103 -1.60 0.45 -4.05
C PHE A 103 -0.93 -0.22 -5.25
N ASP A 104 0.23 0.32 -5.60
CA ASP A 104 1.29 -0.35 -6.33
C ASP A 104 2.38 -0.72 -5.32
N PRO A 105 2.63 -2.02 -5.12
CA PRO A 105 3.56 -2.45 -4.08
C PRO A 105 5.02 -2.11 -4.39
N LEU A 106 5.39 -2.02 -5.69
CA LEU A 106 6.76 -1.78 -6.11
C LEU A 106 6.87 -1.14 -7.50
N ASP A 107 6.53 0.15 -7.59
CA ASP A 107 6.69 0.95 -8.81
C ASP A 107 8.15 1.06 -9.23
N GLY A 108 8.41 0.89 -10.53
CA GLY A 108 9.73 0.93 -11.12
C GLY A 108 10.52 -0.38 -10.98
N SER A 109 9.87 -1.51 -10.75
CA SER A 109 10.50 -2.83 -10.52
C SER A 109 11.42 -3.28 -11.65
N SER A 110 11.18 -2.86 -12.90
CA SER A 110 12.07 -3.09 -14.04
C SER A 110 13.49 -2.52 -13.87
N ASN A 111 13.67 -1.59 -12.94
CA ASN A 111 14.94 -0.94 -12.64
C ASN A 111 15.72 -1.59 -11.49
N ILE A 112 15.17 -2.62 -10.86
CA ILE A 112 15.79 -3.28 -9.69
C ILE A 112 17.15 -3.87 -10.04
N ASP A 113 17.25 -4.53 -11.19
CA ASP A 113 18.47 -5.22 -11.61
C ASP A 113 19.62 -4.26 -11.96
N VAL A 114 19.32 -2.98 -12.15
CA VAL A 114 20.33 -1.92 -12.42
C VAL A 114 20.55 -0.98 -11.23
N ASN A 115 20.03 -1.35 -10.05
CA ASN A 115 20.26 -0.65 -8.80
C ASN A 115 19.75 0.81 -8.79
N VAL A 116 18.65 1.08 -9.48
CA VAL A 116 17.94 2.36 -9.48
C VAL A 116 16.90 2.35 -8.35
N PRO A 117 16.66 3.47 -7.66
CA PRO A 117 15.61 3.57 -6.67
C PRO A 117 14.23 3.15 -7.21
N VAL A 118 13.48 2.43 -6.41
CA VAL A 118 12.11 1.99 -6.66
C VAL A 118 11.20 2.47 -5.52
N GLY A 119 9.89 2.34 -5.65
CA GLY A 119 8.99 2.86 -4.64
C GLY A 119 7.71 2.05 -4.50
N SER A 120 6.96 2.33 -3.45
CA SER A 120 5.57 1.88 -3.30
C SER A 120 4.66 3.10 -3.33
N ILE A 121 3.50 2.99 -3.98
CA ILE A 121 2.51 4.06 -4.06
C ILE A 121 1.22 3.57 -3.43
N PHE A 122 0.51 4.43 -2.69
CA PHE A 122 -0.76 4.05 -2.09
C PHE A 122 -1.75 5.20 -2.02
N SER A 123 -3.02 4.83 -2.02
CA SER A 123 -4.17 5.71 -1.83
C SER A 123 -5.17 5.07 -0.87
N VAL A 124 -5.66 5.84 0.08
CA VAL A 124 -6.70 5.42 1.01
C VAL A 124 -7.99 6.17 0.70
N LEU A 125 -9.06 5.41 0.50
CA LEU A 125 -10.42 5.91 0.25
C LEU A 125 -11.34 5.47 1.41
N ARG A 126 -12.51 6.08 1.52
CA ARG A 126 -13.58 5.52 2.36
C ARG A 126 -14.38 4.50 1.55
N CYS A 127 -14.68 3.37 2.17
CA CYS A 127 -15.66 2.45 1.61
C CYS A 127 -17.03 3.13 1.58
N PRO A 128 -17.78 3.06 0.48
CA PRO A 128 -19.14 3.60 0.40
C PRO A 128 -20.04 2.96 1.46
N GLU A 129 -20.99 3.73 1.99
CA GLU A 129 -21.95 3.24 2.99
C GLU A 129 -22.79 2.09 2.42
N GLY A 130 -23.00 1.06 3.24
CA GLY A 130 -23.78 -0.12 2.87
C GLY A 130 -23.06 -1.13 1.98
N VAL A 131 -21.80 -0.91 1.63
CA VAL A 131 -20.99 -1.86 0.87
C VAL A 131 -20.18 -2.73 1.85
N GLU A 132 -20.62 -3.98 2.02
CA GLU A 132 -19.93 -4.94 2.89
C GLU A 132 -18.81 -5.70 2.18
N ASP A 133 -18.97 -5.96 0.87
CA ASP A 133 -18.00 -6.67 0.03
C ASP A 133 -17.67 -5.80 -1.20
N PRO A 134 -16.68 -4.91 -1.11
CA PRO A 134 -16.37 -3.95 -2.15
C PRO A 134 -15.82 -4.63 -3.41
N ASP A 135 -16.46 -4.38 -4.54
CA ASP A 135 -15.98 -4.68 -5.88
C ASP A 135 -15.15 -3.50 -6.45
N GLU A 136 -14.73 -3.59 -7.71
CA GLU A 136 -13.98 -2.53 -8.39
C GLU A 136 -14.68 -1.16 -8.34
N ARG A 137 -16.01 -1.14 -8.42
CA ARG A 137 -16.81 0.11 -8.45
C ARG A 137 -16.64 0.92 -7.16
N ALA A 138 -16.41 0.23 -6.03
CA ALA A 138 -16.17 0.90 -4.76
C ALA A 138 -14.87 1.71 -4.76
N PHE A 139 -13.90 1.33 -5.58
CA PHE A 139 -12.61 2.02 -5.72
C PHE A 139 -12.64 3.15 -6.76
N LEU A 140 -13.59 3.11 -7.71
CA LEU A 140 -13.74 4.11 -8.77
C LEU A 140 -14.37 5.40 -8.22
N GLN A 141 -13.66 6.09 -7.34
CA GLN A 141 -14.09 7.34 -6.72
C GLN A 141 -13.25 8.51 -7.27
N PRO A 142 -13.82 9.73 -7.32
CA PRO A 142 -13.05 10.93 -7.65
C PRO A 142 -11.81 11.06 -6.74
N GLY A 143 -10.66 11.43 -7.29
CA GLY A 143 -9.41 11.60 -6.52
C GLY A 143 -9.53 12.61 -5.38
N SER A 144 -10.46 13.57 -5.47
CA SER A 144 -10.79 14.52 -4.39
C SER A 144 -11.40 13.87 -3.15
N ARG A 145 -11.83 12.60 -3.22
CA ARG A 145 -12.35 11.81 -2.07
C ARG A 145 -11.28 10.99 -1.36
N GLN A 146 -10.05 11.03 -1.81
CA GLN A 146 -8.95 10.39 -1.11
C GLN A 146 -8.84 10.95 0.32
N VAL A 147 -8.76 10.04 1.30
CA VAL A 147 -8.51 10.38 2.71
C VAL A 147 -7.02 10.65 2.92
N CYS A 148 -6.20 9.91 2.20
CA CYS A 148 -4.76 10.03 2.20
C CYS A 148 -4.21 9.46 0.89
N ALA A 149 -3.13 10.05 0.40
CA ALA A 149 -2.30 9.47 -0.63
C ALA A 149 -0.83 9.62 -0.24
N GLY A 150 0.01 8.69 -0.69
CA GLY A 150 1.43 8.75 -0.39
C GLY A 150 2.23 7.74 -1.18
N TYR A 151 3.53 7.84 -0.99
CA TYR A 151 4.48 6.89 -1.55
C TYR A 151 5.67 6.69 -0.61
N ALA A 152 6.29 5.54 -0.70
CA ALA A 152 7.61 5.29 -0.14
C ALA A 152 8.62 5.20 -1.29
N ILE A 153 9.80 5.77 -1.11
CA ILE A 153 10.92 5.63 -2.05
C ILE A 153 12.06 4.88 -1.37
N TYR A 154 12.56 3.86 -2.04
CA TYR A 154 13.64 2.99 -1.58
C TYR A 154 14.90 3.28 -2.38
N GLY A 155 15.75 4.14 -1.84
CA GLY A 155 16.99 4.61 -2.45
C GLY A 155 18.12 4.66 -1.42
N PRO A 156 19.08 5.57 -1.58
CA PRO A 156 20.16 5.78 -0.59
C PRO A 156 19.63 6.03 0.83
N THR A 157 18.44 6.62 0.93
CA THR A 157 17.62 6.67 2.15
C THR A 157 16.22 6.20 1.81
N THR A 158 15.54 5.57 2.75
CA THR A 158 14.12 5.26 2.61
C THR A 158 13.30 6.42 3.13
N MET A 159 12.40 6.94 2.29
CA MET A 159 11.51 8.03 2.66
C MET A 159 10.06 7.64 2.45
N LEU A 160 9.20 8.06 3.38
CA LEU A 160 7.74 8.01 3.24
C LEU A 160 7.22 9.44 3.08
N VAL A 161 6.53 9.70 1.98
CA VAL A 161 5.90 11.00 1.70
C VAL A 161 4.40 10.79 1.59
N LEU A 162 3.61 11.61 2.29
CA LEU A 162 2.16 11.47 2.29
C LEU A 162 1.43 12.81 2.50
N THR A 163 0.17 12.84 2.07
CA THR A 163 -0.74 13.95 2.26
C THR A 163 -2.09 13.50 2.81
N PHE A 164 -2.72 14.37 3.59
CA PHE A 164 -4.10 14.24 4.08
C PHE A 164 -4.99 15.35 3.51
N GLY A 165 -4.62 15.90 2.35
CA GLY A 165 -5.31 17.03 1.74
C GLY A 165 -4.91 18.42 2.26
N ARG A 166 -4.00 18.50 3.24
CA ARG A 166 -3.48 19.76 3.80
C ARG A 166 -1.96 19.72 3.88
N GLY A 167 -1.31 20.03 2.77
CA GLY A 167 0.14 19.96 2.66
C GLY A 167 0.66 18.55 2.47
N VAL A 168 1.97 18.45 2.30
CA VAL A 168 2.71 17.20 2.11
C VAL A 168 3.71 17.03 3.24
N HIS A 169 3.82 15.82 3.76
CA HIS A 169 4.70 15.48 4.87
C HIS A 169 5.69 14.41 4.43
N GLY A 170 6.98 14.64 4.64
CA GLY A 170 8.06 13.70 4.37
C GLY A 170 8.67 13.18 5.67
N PHE A 171 8.98 11.88 5.71
CA PHE A 171 9.61 11.19 6.82
C PHE A 171 10.75 10.32 6.28
N THR A 172 11.91 10.40 6.90
CA THR A 172 13.05 9.53 6.60
C THR A 172 13.08 8.38 7.60
N LEU A 173 13.34 7.17 7.12
CA LEU A 173 13.57 6.01 7.98
C LEU A 173 14.97 6.09 8.55
N ASP A 174 15.06 6.04 9.88
CA ASP A 174 16.29 5.91 10.66
C ASP A 174 16.64 4.43 10.95
#